data_aba3e5b3c5ea06dcb8fb573ec4098ae0
#
_entry.id   aba3e5b3c5ea06dcb8fb573ec4098ae0
#
_cell.length_a   1.000
_cell.length_b   1.000
_cell.length_c   1.000
_cell.angle_alpha   90.00
_cell.angle_beta   90.00
_cell.angle_gamma   90.00
#
_symmetry.space_group_name_H-M   'P 1'
#
loop_
_entity.id
_entity.type
_entity.pdbx_description
1 polymer ?
#
loop_
_entity_poly.entity_id
_entity_poly.type
_entity_poly.pdbx_seq_one_letter_code
_entity_poly.pdbx_strand_id
1 'polypeptide(L)'
;MLLLFVGSTYVSAQTQADYPNKALRVVVPYPAGGTSDILARIIGNDLSLAWKVPVLVENKTGASGIIGNDLVAKAAPDGYTLLLGITTLLQGPHMFPSIPYDFKRDLIPLALIALSSNVLMVSAKFPANTFEEFIAVVKANPGKYSYGSYGAGTTSHIHGETLKNQAGLDMTHIPYKGGSPLMTDIVGGQIDAAFVDIGNVKPFLGSDKIKMLAVTGEQRLKILPQLRTLTELGYRDYEPYPFFAFYLPAATPPAIVEKLAKEMHKSITSPVNEKKIEELGLIVSGLTGPEFKKIVDRDYEMWGNVIRAGQIKLEQ
;
A
#
# COMPACT_ATOMS: atom_id res chain seq x y z
N MET A 1 21.20 -61.79 13.94
CA MET A 1 19.86 -61.47 13.38
C MET A 1 19.46 -60.08 13.90
N LEU A 2 19.75 -59.05 13.10
CA LEU A 2 19.57 -57.67 13.48
C LEU A 2 18.22 -57.16 12.91
N LEU A 3 17.24 -56.90 13.76
CA LEU A 3 15.96 -56.36 13.37
C LEU A 3 16.05 -54.85 13.22
N LEU A 4 16.01 -54.34 11.98
CA LEU A 4 15.89 -52.90 11.67
C LEU A 4 14.41 -52.49 11.87
N PHE A 5 14.15 -51.67 12.92
CA PHE A 5 12.88 -50.95 13.11
C PHE A 5 12.87 -49.76 12.15
N VAL A 6 12.12 -49.86 11.08
CA VAL A 6 11.78 -48.70 10.23
C VAL A 6 10.63 -47.98 10.90
N GLY A 7 10.97 -46.87 11.59
CA GLY A 7 9.98 -45.98 12.15
C GLY A 7 9.33 -45.15 11.02
N SER A 8 8.11 -45.49 10.61
CA SER A 8 7.30 -44.66 9.74
C SER A 8 6.86 -43.41 10.48
N THR A 9 7.47 -42.27 10.16
CA THR A 9 6.97 -40.96 10.56
C THR A 9 5.70 -40.67 9.76
N TYR A 10 4.54 -40.84 10.39
CA TYR A 10 3.27 -40.30 9.87
C TYR A 10 3.36 -38.77 9.92
N VAL A 11 3.70 -38.14 8.80
CA VAL A 11 3.40 -36.72 8.58
C VAL A 11 1.86 -36.64 8.53
N SER A 12 1.28 -36.13 9.61
CA SER A 12 -0.15 -35.87 9.71
C SER A 12 -0.50 -34.83 8.62
N ALA A 13 -1.00 -35.30 7.48
CA ALA A 13 -1.64 -34.42 6.51
C ALA A 13 -2.87 -33.84 7.20
N GLN A 14 -2.75 -32.61 7.72
CA GLN A 14 -3.92 -31.85 8.19
C GLN A 14 -4.95 -31.84 7.06
N THR A 15 -6.09 -32.46 7.30
CA THR A 15 -7.17 -32.58 6.32
C THR A 15 -7.61 -31.15 5.97
N GLN A 16 -7.53 -30.78 4.71
CA GLN A 16 -7.93 -29.50 4.11
C GLN A 16 -9.39 -29.10 4.48
N ALA A 17 -10.19 -30.05 4.95
CA ALA A 17 -11.58 -29.87 5.36
C ALA A 17 -11.72 -28.91 6.57
N ASP A 18 -10.76 -28.89 7.49
CA ASP A 18 -10.85 -28.14 8.78
C ASP A 18 -10.17 -26.77 8.76
N TYR A 19 -9.66 -26.31 7.63
CA TYR A 19 -9.04 -24.98 7.51
C TYR A 19 -10.13 -23.88 7.40
N PRO A 20 -10.01 -22.73 8.13
CA PRO A 20 -9.12 -22.49 9.25
C PRO A 20 -9.70 -23.07 10.56
N ASN A 21 -8.84 -23.65 11.41
CA ASN A 21 -9.21 -24.20 12.72
C ASN A 21 -8.43 -23.54 13.88
N LYS A 22 -7.60 -22.56 13.60
CA LYS A 22 -6.84 -21.74 14.56
C LYS A 22 -6.82 -20.28 14.10
N ALA A 23 -6.30 -19.40 14.95
CA ALA A 23 -6.21 -17.98 14.66
C ALA A 23 -5.42 -17.70 13.37
N LEU A 24 -5.94 -16.78 12.54
CA LEU A 24 -5.23 -16.20 11.41
C LEU A 24 -4.42 -14.97 11.88
N ARG A 25 -3.31 -14.73 11.23
CA ARG A 25 -2.45 -13.58 11.48
C ARG A 25 -2.33 -12.73 10.21
N VAL A 26 -2.70 -11.47 10.29
CA VAL A 26 -2.53 -10.49 9.22
C VAL A 26 -1.39 -9.55 9.60
N VAL A 27 -0.29 -9.62 8.88
CA VAL A 27 0.85 -8.71 9.05
C VAL A 27 0.61 -7.47 8.19
N VAL A 28 0.66 -6.31 8.84
CA VAL A 28 0.58 -4.98 8.20
C VAL A 28 1.94 -4.31 8.35
N PRO A 29 2.71 -4.08 7.26
CA PRO A 29 4.05 -3.49 7.33
C PRO A 29 4.11 -2.00 7.69
N TYR A 30 3.00 -1.41 8.08
CA TYR A 30 2.82 0.02 8.33
C TYR A 30 2.20 0.29 9.70
N PRO A 31 2.34 1.53 10.24
CA PRO A 31 1.80 1.89 11.56
C PRO A 31 0.30 1.69 11.68
N ALA A 32 -0.13 1.42 12.90
CA ALA A 32 -1.54 1.38 13.26
C ALA A 32 -2.23 2.74 12.98
N GLY A 33 -3.53 2.67 12.65
CA GLY A 33 -4.35 3.85 12.35
C GLY A 33 -4.16 4.42 10.94
N GLY A 34 -3.24 3.89 10.13
CA GLY A 34 -3.16 4.19 8.69
C GLY A 34 -4.16 3.38 7.87
N THR A 35 -4.36 3.75 6.60
CA THR A 35 -5.31 3.10 5.68
C THR A 35 -5.12 1.58 5.61
N SER A 36 -3.87 1.10 5.54
CA SER A 36 -3.57 -0.35 5.53
C SER A 36 -4.09 -1.06 6.78
N ASP A 37 -3.87 -0.47 7.96
CA ASP A 37 -4.31 -1.04 9.24
C ASP A 37 -5.84 -1.07 9.34
N ILE A 38 -6.50 0.01 8.92
CA ILE A 38 -7.98 0.10 8.90
C ILE A 38 -8.57 -0.98 7.99
N LEU A 39 -8.05 -1.14 6.78
CA LEU A 39 -8.50 -2.16 5.83
C LEU A 39 -8.27 -3.58 6.35
N ALA A 40 -7.10 -3.85 6.95
CA ALA A 40 -6.80 -5.15 7.55
C ALA A 40 -7.80 -5.51 8.66
N ARG A 41 -8.19 -4.53 9.48
CA ARG A 41 -9.16 -4.73 10.57
C ARG A 41 -10.59 -4.90 10.05
N ILE A 42 -10.99 -4.15 9.04
CA ILE A 42 -12.31 -4.31 8.39
C ILE A 42 -12.46 -5.74 7.87
N ILE A 43 -11.54 -6.19 7.02
CA ILE A 43 -11.61 -7.51 6.41
C ILE A 43 -11.33 -8.61 7.42
N GLY A 44 -10.35 -8.42 8.32
CA GLY A 44 -10.03 -9.38 9.38
C GLY A 44 -11.19 -9.64 10.34
N ASN A 45 -11.94 -8.62 10.70
CA ASN A 45 -13.15 -8.78 11.53
C ASN A 45 -14.21 -9.62 10.80
N ASP A 46 -14.42 -9.37 9.53
CA ASP A 46 -15.40 -10.09 8.71
C ASP A 46 -15.03 -11.57 8.56
N LEU A 47 -13.75 -11.86 8.27
CA LEU A 47 -13.22 -13.22 8.23
C LEU A 47 -13.36 -13.93 9.57
N SER A 48 -13.11 -13.22 10.67
CA SER A 48 -13.26 -13.78 12.03
C SER A 48 -14.71 -14.18 12.32
N LEU A 49 -15.68 -13.37 11.92
CA LEU A 49 -17.10 -13.67 12.05
C LEU A 49 -17.52 -14.85 11.16
N ALA A 50 -17.06 -14.87 9.91
CA ALA A 50 -17.42 -15.91 8.94
C ALA A 50 -16.89 -17.30 9.34
N TRP A 51 -15.66 -17.36 9.84
CA TRP A 51 -15.00 -18.64 10.15
C TRP A 51 -14.99 -19.01 11.63
N LYS A 52 -15.45 -18.10 12.50
CA LYS A 52 -15.48 -18.29 13.97
C LYS A 52 -14.09 -18.59 14.55
N VAL A 53 -13.04 -18.06 13.95
CA VAL A 53 -11.66 -18.09 14.45
C VAL A 53 -11.13 -16.67 14.60
N PRO A 54 -10.26 -16.39 15.57
CA PRO A 54 -9.66 -15.06 15.70
C PRO A 54 -8.83 -14.68 14.49
N VAL A 55 -8.90 -13.41 14.08
CA VAL A 55 -7.98 -12.80 13.10
C VAL A 55 -7.19 -11.68 13.78
N LEU A 56 -5.90 -11.89 13.93
CA LEU A 56 -4.99 -11.00 14.64
C LEU A 56 -4.28 -10.08 13.64
N VAL A 57 -4.47 -8.78 13.77
CA VAL A 57 -3.77 -7.79 12.94
C VAL A 57 -2.54 -7.29 13.68
N GLU A 58 -1.36 -7.50 13.09
CA GLU A 58 -0.06 -7.11 13.65
C GLU A 58 0.67 -6.10 12.77
N ASN A 59 0.98 -4.94 13.32
CA ASN A 59 1.75 -3.90 12.63
C ASN A 59 3.27 -4.17 12.79
N LYS A 60 3.95 -4.56 11.69
CA LYS A 60 5.39 -4.85 11.64
C LYS A 60 6.10 -3.83 10.75
N THR A 61 6.30 -2.65 11.30
CA THR A 61 6.83 -1.50 10.56
C THR A 61 8.35 -1.54 10.39
N GLY A 62 8.85 -0.85 9.36
CA GLY A 62 10.28 -0.59 9.15
C GLY A 62 10.72 -0.81 7.71
N ALA A 63 11.78 -0.09 7.31
CA ALA A 63 12.40 -0.14 5.99
C ALA A 63 11.35 -0.09 4.84
N SER A 64 10.44 0.89 4.87
CA SER A 64 9.36 1.09 3.88
C SER A 64 8.48 -0.16 3.67
N GLY A 65 8.31 -0.97 4.72
CA GLY A 65 7.52 -2.21 4.70
C GLY A 65 8.33 -3.49 4.46
N ILE A 66 9.61 -3.40 4.12
CA ILE A 66 10.46 -4.56 3.82
C ILE A 66 10.48 -5.55 4.98
N ILE A 67 10.52 -5.09 6.25
CA ILE A 67 10.56 -5.97 7.43
C ILE A 67 9.30 -6.84 7.53
N GLY A 68 8.12 -6.24 7.38
CA GLY A 68 6.85 -6.98 7.44
C GLY A 68 6.65 -7.89 6.23
N ASN A 69 7.06 -7.46 5.04
CA ASN A 69 7.01 -8.25 3.83
C ASN A 69 7.90 -9.50 3.93
N ASP A 70 9.15 -9.33 4.39
CA ASP A 70 10.11 -10.44 4.59
C ASP A 70 9.60 -11.47 5.60
N LEU A 71 8.99 -10.99 6.69
CA LEU A 71 8.41 -11.87 7.70
C LEU A 71 7.35 -12.81 7.08
N VAL A 72 6.49 -12.29 6.20
CA VAL A 72 5.46 -13.13 5.56
C VAL A 72 6.04 -13.96 4.43
N ALA A 73 6.96 -13.44 3.63
CA ALA A 73 7.62 -14.20 2.57
C ALA A 73 8.32 -15.47 3.09
N LYS A 74 8.80 -15.43 4.34
CA LYS A 74 9.46 -16.55 5.03
C LYS A 74 8.55 -17.32 6.01
N ALA A 75 7.28 -16.97 6.10
CA ALA A 75 6.35 -17.66 6.98
C ALA A 75 6.01 -19.06 6.45
N ALA A 76 5.50 -19.92 7.35
CA ALA A 76 4.98 -21.22 6.94
C ALA A 76 3.86 -21.05 5.91
N PRO A 77 3.89 -21.81 4.80
CA PRO A 77 2.90 -21.70 3.72
C PRO A 77 1.62 -22.49 4.06
N ASP A 78 1.11 -22.34 5.28
CA ASP A 78 -0.06 -23.06 5.78
C ASP A 78 -1.37 -22.25 5.71
N GLY A 79 -1.29 -21.02 5.14
CA GLY A 79 -2.42 -20.11 5.00
C GLY A 79 -2.79 -19.31 6.25
N TYR A 80 -2.10 -19.49 7.38
CA TYR A 80 -2.43 -18.80 8.62
C TYR A 80 -1.70 -17.46 8.82
N THR A 81 -0.71 -17.15 7.97
CA THR A 81 -0.04 -15.85 7.97
C THR A 81 -0.26 -15.17 6.63
N LEU A 82 -0.92 -14.02 6.67
CA LEU A 82 -1.25 -13.19 5.51
C LEU A 82 -0.48 -11.87 5.58
N LEU A 83 -0.14 -11.32 4.43
CA LEU A 83 0.39 -9.97 4.30
C LEU A 83 -0.72 -9.06 3.79
N LEU A 84 -0.96 -7.93 4.43
CA LEU A 84 -1.60 -6.80 3.77
C LEU A 84 -0.50 -5.92 3.18
N GLY A 85 -0.22 -6.11 1.89
CA GLY A 85 0.76 -5.34 1.13
C GLY A 85 0.13 -4.14 0.43
N ILE A 86 0.99 -3.19 0.08
CA ILE A 86 0.65 -2.06 -0.79
C ILE A 86 1.56 -2.07 -2.02
N THR A 87 1.32 -1.19 -2.95
CA THR A 87 2.07 -1.06 -4.23
C THR A 87 3.60 -1.02 -4.04
N THR A 88 4.09 -0.56 -2.89
CA THR A 88 5.53 -0.56 -2.55
C THR A 88 6.17 -1.95 -2.67
N LEU A 89 5.38 -3.01 -2.50
CA LEU A 89 5.83 -4.39 -2.71
C LEU A 89 6.32 -4.63 -4.15
N LEU A 90 5.71 -3.95 -5.14
CA LEU A 90 6.10 -3.99 -6.56
C LEU A 90 7.23 -3.02 -6.89
N GLN A 91 7.29 -1.89 -6.21
CA GLN A 91 8.26 -0.82 -6.43
C GLN A 91 9.62 -1.13 -5.83
N GLY A 92 9.63 -1.80 -4.68
CA GLY A 92 10.83 -2.14 -3.91
C GLY A 92 11.95 -2.78 -4.73
N PRO A 93 11.68 -3.81 -5.55
CA PRO A 93 12.70 -4.44 -6.39
C PRO A 93 13.38 -3.51 -7.41
N HIS A 94 12.72 -2.41 -7.79
CA HIS A 94 13.27 -1.39 -8.70
C HIS A 94 14.02 -0.27 -8.00
N MET A 95 13.79 -0.11 -6.69
CA MET A 95 14.34 1.00 -5.88
C MET A 95 15.49 0.58 -4.99
N PHE A 96 15.40 -0.58 -4.35
CA PHE A 96 16.39 -1.02 -3.38
C PHE A 96 17.42 -1.94 -4.05
N PRO A 97 18.72 -1.73 -3.81
CA PRO A 97 19.76 -2.57 -4.39
C PRO A 97 19.74 -4.02 -3.88
N SER A 98 19.15 -4.23 -2.70
CA SER A 98 18.94 -5.55 -2.11
C SER A 98 17.73 -5.53 -1.19
N ILE A 99 16.86 -6.53 -1.34
CA ILE A 99 15.76 -6.83 -0.43
C ILE A 99 15.88 -8.31 -0.03
N PRO A 100 15.50 -8.69 1.21
CA PRO A 100 15.76 -10.05 1.74
C PRO A 100 14.78 -11.12 1.25
N TYR A 101 13.88 -10.78 0.32
CA TYR A 101 12.92 -11.70 -0.31
C TYR A 101 12.81 -11.39 -1.82
N ASP A 102 12.33 -12.34 -2.58
CA ASP A 102 11.95 -12.15 -3.99
C ASP A 102 10.43 -12.09 -4.10
N PHE A 103 9.90 -10.92 -4.44
CA PHE A 103 8.45 -10.70 -4.52
C PHE A 103 7.74 -11.72 -5.44
N LYS A 104 8.30 -11.97 -6.64
CA LYS A 104 7.66 -12.84 -7.63
C LYS A 104 7.76 -14.33 -7.28
N ARG A 105 8.78 -14.72 -6.51
CA ARG A 105 9.04 -16.10 -6.12
C ARG A 105 8.40 -16.46 -4.78
N ASP A 106 8.46 -15.55 -3.79
CA ASP A 106 8.19 -15.87 -2.40
C ASP A 106 6.76 -15.52 -1.95
N LEU A 107 6.05 -14.69 -2.75
CA LEU A 107 4.68 -14.26 -2.44
C LEU A 107 3.73 -14.51 -3.61
N ILE A 108 2.49 -14.86 -3.30
CA ILE A 108 1.40 -14.93 -4.29
C ILE A 108 0.33 -13.89 -3.97
N PRO A 109 -0.18 -13.15 -4.98
CA PRO A 109 -1.30 -12.25 -4.82
C PRO A 109 -2.58 -13.03 -4.53
N LEU A 110 -3.30 -12.62 -3.47
CA LEU A 110 -4.51 -13.30 -3.01
C LEU A 110 -5.77 -12.51 -3.37
N ALA A 111 -5.87 -11.27 -2.90
CA ALA A 111 -7.05 -10.43 -3.13
C ALA A 111 -6.68 -8.95 -3.17
N LEU A 112 -7.10 -8.27 -4.22
CA LEU A 112 -7.03 -6.80 -4.35
C LEU A 112 -8.21 -6.18 -3.60
N ILE A 113 -7.92 -5.46 -2.52
CA ILE A 113 -8.96 -4.84 -1.70
C ILE A 113 -9.52 -3.61 -2.40
N ALA A 114 -8.62 -2.65 -2.68
CA ALA A 114 -9.00 -1.36 -3.23
C ALA A 114 -7.83 -0.67 -3.92
N LEU A 115 -8.19 0.19 -4.88
CA LEU A 115 -7.28 1.16 -5.48
C LEU A 115 -7.37 2.47 -4.70
N SER A 116 -6.27 3.23 -4.69
CA SER A 116 -6.15 4.52 -4.02
C SER A 116 -5.64 5.58 -4.99
N SER A 117 -5.75 6.84 -4.58
CA SER A 117 -5.05 7.96 -5.21
C SER A 117 -4.28 8.69 -4.14
N ASN A 118 -3.14 9.27 -4.51
CA ASN A 118 -2.44 10.19 -3.64
C ASN A 118 -2.93 11.62 -3.88
N VAL A 119 -3.06 12.35 -2.80
CA VAL A 119 -3.34 13.80 -2.82
C VAL A 119 -2.01 14.53 -2.60
N LEU A 120 -1.65 15.42 -3.52
CA LEU A 120 -0.63 16.42 -3.26
C LEU A 120 -1.25 17.48 -2.36
N MET A 121 -0.67 17.66 -1.19
CA MET A 121 -1.12 18.66 -0.22
C MET A 121 0.05 19.47 0.32
N VAL A 122 -0.27 20.61 0.89
CA VAL A 122 0.67 21.46 1.64
C VAL A 122 0.11 21.78 3.01
N SER A 123 0.99 22.12 3.95
CA SER A 123 0.57 22.64 5.26
C SER A 123 -0.20 23.97 5.10
N ALA A 124 -1.06 24.29 6.05
CA ALA A 124 -1.80 25.56 6.04
C ALA A 124 -0.89 26.79 5.96
N LYS A 125 0.33 26.71 6.52
CA LYS A 125 1.32 27.78 6.55
C LYS A 125 2.03 28.00 5.21
N PHE A 126 1.93 27.03 4.29
CA PHE A 126 2.60 27.14 2.99
C PHE A 126 1.96 28.27 2.15
N PRO A 127 2.78 29.15 1.51
CA PRO A 127 2.28 30.35 0.84
C PRO A 127 1.75 30.07 -0.58
N ALA A 128 0.97 28.99 -0.77
CA ALA A 128 0.25 28.68 -2.00
C ALA A 128 -1.14 28.08 -1.65
N ASN A 129 -2.12 28.34 -2.49
CA ASN A 129 -3.48 27.83 -2.40
C ASN A 129 -3.88 27.01 -3.63
N THR A 130 -3.12 27.10 -4.71
CA THR A 130 -3.33 26.36 -5.94
C THR A 130 -2.06 25.60 -6.33
N PHE A 131 -2.20 24.61 -7.23
CA PHE A 131 -1.08 23.86 -7.73
C PHE A 131 -0.07 24.76 -8.47
N GLU A 132 -0.57 25.70 -9.26
CA GLU A 132 0.26 26.64 -10.04
C GLU A 132 1.07 27.56 -9.11
N GLU A 133 0.43 28.07 -8.03
CA GLU A 133 1.13 28.86 -7.01
C GLU A 133 2.20 28.01 -6.29
N PHE A 134 1.89 26.73 -5.98
CA PHE A 134 2.87 25.84 -5.37
C PHE A 134 4.12 25.70 -6.24
N ILE A 135 3.95 25.41 -7.54
CA ILE A 135 5.06 25.30 -8.48
C ILE A 135 5.86 26.60 -8.53
N ALA A 136 5.20 27.77 -8.63
CA ALA A 136 5.84 29.07 -8.69
C ALA A 136 6.64 29.38 -7.42
N VAL A 137 6.05 29.14 -6.25
CA VAL A 137 6.68 29.40 -4.93
C VAL A 137 7.92 28.52 -4.74
N VAL A 138 7.83 27.22 -5.06
CA VAL A 138 8.98 26.31 -4.91
C VAL A 138 10.10 26.68 -5.87
N LYS A 139 9.79 26.97 -7.14
CA LYS A 139 10.78 27.39 -8.14
C LYS A 139 11.51 28.68 -7.76
N ALA A 140 10.81 29.62 -7.14
CA ALA A 140 11.39 30.87 -6.69
C ALA A 140 12.30 30.73 -5.46
N ASN A 141 12.27 29.58 -4.77
CA ASN A 141 13.01 29.33 -3.54
C ASN A 141 13.65 27.93 -3.54
N PRO A 142 14.63 27.65 -4.43
CA PRO A 142 15.25 26.33 -4.53
C PRO A 142 15.89 25.89 -3.20
N GLY A 143 15.70 24.62 -2.84
CA GLY A 143 16.24 24.01 -1.62
C GLY A 143 15.59 24.44 -0.30
N LYS A 144 14.65 25.41 -0.33
CA LYS A 144 14.04 25.95 0.89
C LYS A 144 12.97 25.05 1.49
N TYR A 145 12.20 24.37 0.66
CA TYR A 145 11.03 23.61 1.06
C TYR A 145 11.30 22.12 1.08
N SER A 146 10.53 21.40 1.91
CA SER A 146 10.59 19.96 2.04
C SER A 146 9.29 19.29 1.58
N TYR A 147 9.39 18.04 1.19
CA TYR A 147 8.21 17.21 1.01
C TYR A 147 8.36 15.87 1.73
N GLY A 148 7.25 15.37 2.27
CA GLY A 148 7.20 14.10 2.99
C GLY A 148 6.65 12.96 2.16
N SER A 149 7.13 11.76 2.46
CA SER A 149 6.58 10.50 2.00
C SER A 149 6.36 9.52 3.15
N TYR A 150 5.54 8.50 2.95
CA TYR A 150 5.42 7.42 3.95
C TYR A 150 6.54 6.38 3.89
N GLY A 151 7.69 6.76 3.31
CA GLY A 151 8.94 6.00 3.31
C GLY A 151 9.66 6.10 1.98
N ALA A 152 10.98 6.01 2.01
CA ALA A 152 11.81 5.97 0.81
C ALA A 152 11.44 4.76 -0.07
N GLY A 153 11.33 4.95 -1.38
CA GLY A 153 10.93 3.91 -2.34
C GLY A 153 9.43 3.57 -2.35
N THR A 154 8.61 4.32 -1.62
CA THR A 154 7.15 4.18 -1.67
C THR A 154 6.55 5.00 -2.81
N THR A 155 5.29 4.72 -3.17
CA THR A 155 4.55 5.48 -4.20
C THR A 155 4.57 6.99 -3.91
N SER A 156 4.42 7.37 -2.65
CA SER A 156 4.49 8.77 -2.21
C SER A 156 5.83 9.43 -2.54
N HIS A 157 6.96 8.72 -2.30
CA HIS A 157 8.29 9.16 -2.68
C HIS A 157 8.45 9.27 -4.20
N ILE A 158 8.04 8.21 -4.93
CA ILE A 158 8.12 8.17 -6.40
C ILE A 158 7.34 9.35 -7.01
N HIS A 159 6.12 9.61 -6.55
CA HIS A 159 5.32 10.74 -7.02
C HIS A 159 5.99 12.09 -6.72
N GLY A 160 6.61 12.24 -5.54
CA GLY A 160 7.35 13.46 -5.19
C GLY A 160 8.54 13.71 -6.11
N GLU A 161 9.38 12.68 -6.33
CA GLU A 161 10.54 12.79 -7.23
C GLU A 161 10.13 12.98 -8.70
N THR A 162 9.05 12.31 -9.13
CA THR A 162 8.50 12.52 -10.48
C THR A 162 8.09 13.98 -10.67
N LEU A 163 7.41 14.61 -9.69
CA LEU A 163 7.02 16.01 -9.75
C LEU A 163 8.25 16.94 -9.74
N LYS A 164 9.21 16.68 -8.86
CA LYS A 164 10.46 17.44 -8.81
C LYS A 164 11.14 17.45 -10.17
N ASN A 165 11.28 16.27 -10.79
CA ASN A 165 11.96 16.12 -12.08
C ASN A 165 11.19 16.81 -13.22
N GLN A 166 9.88 16.58 -13.34
CA GLN A 166 9.08 17.12 -14.44
C GLN A 166 8.86 18.63 -14.31
N ALA A 167 8.71 19.14 -13.10
CA ALA A 167 8.51 20.56 -12.86
C ALA A 167 9.81 21.35 -12.59
N GLY A 168 10.97 20.68 -12.49
CA GLY A 168 12.25 21.34 -12.17
C GLY A 168 12.23 21.97 -10.77
N LEU A 169 11.78 21.22 -9.77
CA LEU A 169 11.69 21.69 -8.39
C LEU A 169 12.88 21.17 -7.57
N ASP A 170 13.41 22.05 -6.71
CA ASP A 170 14.41 21.68 -5.72
C ASP A 170 13.76 21.69 -4.32
N MET A 171 13.52 20.48 -3.79
CA MET A 171 12.89 20.22 -2.49
C MET A 171 13.60 19.07 -1.79
N THR A 172 13.73 19.16 -0.46
CA THR A 172 14.30 18.09 0.36
C THR A 172 13.25 17.03 0.65
N HIS A 173 13.56 15.75 0.38
CA HIS A 173 12.71 14.62 0.74
C HIS A 173 12.86 14.25 2.22
N ILE A 174 11.74 14.06 2.92
CA ILE A 174 11.68 13.61 4.33
C ILE A 174 10.90 12.30 4.40
N PRO A 175 11.55 11.13 4.55
CA PRO A 175 10.86 9.85 4.66
C PRO A 175 10.30 9.61 6.06
N TYR A 176 9.02 9.28 6.15
CA TYR A 176 8.33 8.87 7.37
C TYR A 176 8.14 7.34 7.43
N LYS A 177 7.76 6.84 8.60
CA LYS A 177 7.47 5.40 8.78
C LYS A 177 6.03 5.01 8.40
N GLY A 178 5.35 5.81 7.58
CA GLY A 178 3.98 5.58 7.13
C GLY A 178 3.13 6.84 7.11
N GLY A 179 1.86 6.70 6.71
CA GLY A 179 0.94 7.84 6.51
C GLY A 179 0.59 8.57 7.80
N SER A 180 0.34 7.87 8.91
CA SER A 180 -0.08 8.50 10.17
C SER A 180 0.94 9.51 10.73
N PRO A 181 2.24 9.19 10.90
CA PRO A 181 3.22 10.17 11.35
C PRO A 181 3.43 11.30 10.33
N LEU A 182 3.39 11.03 9.02
CA LEU A 182 3.45 12.04 7.98
C LEU A 182 2.28 13.05 8.10
N MET A 183 1.05 12.55 8.30
CA MET A 183 -0.11 13.42 8.50
C MET A 183 0.00 14.29 9.75
N THR A 184 0.55 13.75 10.84
CA THR A 184 0.79 14.52 12.06
C THR A 184 1.68 15.74 11.79
N ASP A 185 2.78 15.54 11.07
CA ASP A 185 3.78 16.58 10.83
C ASP A 185 3.33 17.61 9.78
N ILE A 186 2.62 17.22 8.72
CA ILE A 186 2.10 18.19 7.75
C ILE A 186 0.99 19.04 8.34
N VAL A 187 0.10 18.45 9.14
CA VAL A 187 -0.96 19.16 9.87
C VAL A 187 -0.35 20.11 10.91
N GLY A 188 0.74 19.70 11.56
CA GLY A 188 1.49 20.54 12.50
C GLY A 188 2.34 21.64 11.83
N GLY A 189 2.52 21.56 10.49
CA GLY A 189 3.36 22.49 9.73
C GLY A 189 4.85 22.28 9.99
N GLN A 190 5.27 21.05 10.32
CA GLN A 190 6.67 20.65 10.45
C GLN A 190 7.30 20.30 9.11
N ILE A 191 6.47 20.03 8.12
CA ILE A 191 6.83 19.72 6.75
C ILE A 191 5.94 20.55 5.81
N ASP A 192 6.46 20.91 4.63
CA ASP A 192 5.81 21.87 3.74
C ASP A 192 4.78 21.24 2.82
N ALA A 193 5.13 20.10 2.18
CA ALA A 193 4.30 19.41 1.22
C ALA A 193 4.34 17.90 1.44
N ALA A 194 3.37 17.16 0.92
CA ALA A 194 3.37 15.70 0.91
C ALA A 194 2.47 15.14 -0.18
N PHE A 195 2.82 13.92 -0.66
CA PHE A 195 1.89 13.05 -1.36
C PHE A 195 1.34 12.01 -0.36
N VAL A 196 0.05 12.00 -0.13
CA VAL A 196 -0.57 11.10 0.86
C VAL A 196 -1.80 10.42 0.25
N ASP A 197 -1.98 9.14 0.51
CA ASP A 197 -3.17 8.42 0.05
C ASP A 197 -4.45 9.02 0.65
N ILE A 198 -5.52 8.98 -0.13
CA ILE A 198 -6.79 9.63 0.22
C ILE A 198 -7.40 9.10 1.52
N GLY A 199 -7.16 7.84 1.88
CA GLY A 199 -7.68 7.26 3.11
C GLY A 199 -7.08 7.92 4.36
N ASN A 200 -5.80 8.31 4.33
CA ASN A 200 -5.17 9.09 5.41
C ASN A 200 -5.57 10.58 5.37
N VAL A 201 -5.91 11.12 4.20
CA VAL A 201 -6.30 12.54 4.04
C VAL A 201 -7.75 12.77 4.47
N LYS A 202 -8.63 11.80 4.27
CA LYS A 202 -10.07 11.94 4.44
C LYS A 202 -10.49 12.55 5.79
N PRO A 203 -9.92 12.17 6.95
CA PRO A 203 -10.27 12.78 8.24
C PRO A 203 -10.05 14.30 8.31
N PHE A 204 -9.29 14.85 7.37
CA PHE A 204 -8.91 16.27 7.33
C PHE A 204 -9.63 17.04 6.20
N LEU A 205 -10.58 16.40 5.50
CA LEU A 205 -11.41 17.09 4.51
C LEU A 205 -12.21 18.22 5.17
N GLY A 206 -12.10 19.42 4.60
CA GLY A 206 -12.73 20.62 5.18
C GLY A 206 -11.98 21.24 6.37
N SER A 207 -10.81 20.68 6.75
CA SER A 207 -9.93 21.29 7.76
C SER A 207 -9.15 22.47 7.16
N ASP A 208 -8.95 23.51 7.95
CA ASP A 208 -8.09 24.66 7.65
C ASP A 208 -6.59 24.39 7.86
N LYS A 209 -6.24 23.19 8.33
CA LYS A 209 -4.86 22.82 8.69
C LYS A 209 -4.00 22.38 7.51
N ILE A 210 -4.62 22.01 6.40
CA ILE A 210 -3.95 21.58 5.16
C ILE A 210 -4.66 22.18 3.96
N LYS A 211 -3.94 22.28 2.83
CA LYS A 211 -4.48 22.65 1.53
C LYS A 211 -4.18 21.54 0.53
N MET A 212 -5.20 21.04 -0.13
CA MET A 212 -5.08 19.99 -1.15
C MET A 212 -4.97 20.66 -2.53
N LEU A 213 -3.97 20.28 -3.32
CA LEU A 213 -3.63 20.98 -4.56
C LEU A 213 -3.93 20.18 -5.83
N ALA A 214 -3.72 18.86 -5.79
CA ALA A 214 -3.93 17.97 -6.92
C ALA A 214 -4.10 16.52 -6.45
N VAL A 215 -4.55 15.62 -7.33
CA VAL A 215 -4.64 14.19 -7.09
C VAL A 215 -3.90 13.41 -8.17
N THR A 216 -3.48 12.18 -7.86
CA THR A 216 -2.94 11.22 -8.83
C THR A 216 -4.04 10.33 -9.38
N GLY A 217 -3.76 9.64 -10.49
CA GLY A 217 -4.69 8.75 -11.18
C GLY A 217 -5.27 9.36 -12.44
N GLU A 218 -6.00 8.54 -13.20
CA GLU A 218 -6.57 8.95 -14.50
C GLU A 218 -7.77 9.89 -14.36
N GLN A 219 -8.47 9.84 -13.21
CA GLN A 219 -9.70 10.59 -12.98
C GLN A 219 -9.67 11.28 -11.62
N ARG A 220 -10.42 12.39 -11.53
CA ARG A 220 -10.64 13.08 -10.25
C ARG A 220 -11.36 12.16 -9.26
N LEU A 221 -11.03 12.33 -7.98
CA LEU A 221 -11.73 11.60 -6.92
C LEU A 221 -13.18 12.09 -6.77
N LYS A 222 -14.13 11.15 -6.66
CA LYS A 222 -15.55 11.48 -6.44
C LYS A 222 -15.78 12.36 -5.20
N ILE A 223 -14.96 12.15 -4.15
CA ILE A 223 -15.06 12.93 -2.90
C ILE A 223 -14.35 14.29 -2.97
N LEU A 224 -13.55 14.53 -4.01
CA LEU A 224 -12.80 15.78 -4.27
C LEU A 224 -12.92 16.19 -5.75
N PRO A 225 -14.13 16.35 -6.29
CA PRO A 225 -14.32 16.58 -7.73
C PRO A 225 -13.73 17.92 -8.22
N GLN A 226 -13.48 18.84 -7.31
CA GLN A 226 -12.86 20.14 -7.61
C GLN A 226 -11.34 20.05 -7.83
N LEU A 227 -10.66 19.01 -7.29
CA LEU A 227 -9.22 18.84 -7.48
C LEU A 227 -8.95 18.20 -8.83
N ARG A 228 -8.09 18.84 -9.61
CA ARG A 228 -7.59 18.30 -10.87
C ARG A 228 -6.59 17.18 -10.63
N THR A 229 -6.54 16.23 -11.56
CA THR A 229 -5.45 15.25 -11.57
C THR A 229 -4.15 15.91 -12.06
N LEU A 230 -3.01 15.33 -11.68
CA LEU A 230 -1.73 15.79 -12.20
C LEU A 230 -1.64 15.64 -13.72
N THR A 231 -2.32 14.62 -14.29
CA THR A 231 -2.45 14.44 -15.74
C THR A 231 -3.22 15.61 -16.40
N GLU A 232 -4.34 16.06 -15.79
CA GLU A 232 -5.06 17.25 -16.25
C GLU A 232 -4.24 18.55 -16.14
N LEU A 233 -3.24 18.55 -15.26
CA LEU A 233 -2.29 19.64 -15.06
C LEU A 233 -1.07 19.57 -16.00
N GLY A 234 -1.01 18.53 -16.89
CA GLY A 234 0.04 18.35 -17.89
C GLY A 234 1.25 17.53 -17.41
N TYR A 235 1.16 16.89 -16.25
CA TYR A 235 2.20 16.00 -15.71
C TYR A 235 1.88 14.54 -16.01
N ARG A 236 2.90 13.70 -16.25
CA ARG A 236 2.77 12.31 -16.69
C ARG A 236 3.22 11.33 -15.61
N ASP A 237 2.93 10.04 -15.82
CA ASP A 237 3.36 8.93 -14.95
C ASP A 237 2.70 8.92 -13.55
N TYR A 238 1.48 9.48 -13.46
CA TYR A 238 0.65 9.48 -12.25
C TYR A 238 -0.63 8.64 -12.42
N GLU A 239 -0.81 8.01 -13.59
CA GLU A 239 -1.96 7.19 -13.94
C GLU A 239 -2.03 5.88 -13.15
N PRO A 240 -0.89 5.20 -12.80
CA PRO A 240 -0.97 3.97 -12.04
C PRO A 240 -1.51 4.22 -10.64
N TYR A 241 -2.62 3.51 -10.32
CA TYR A 241 -3.21 3.62 -9.00
C TYR A 241 -2.39 2.85 -7.96
N PRO A 242 -2.02 3.47 -6.84
CA PRO A 242 -1.61 2.73 -5.65
C PRO A 242 -2.74 1.80 -5.21
N PHE A 243 -2.40 0.67 -4.60
CA PHE A 243 -3.40 -0.30 -4.16
C PHE A 243 -3.08 -0.93 -2.80
N PHE A 244 -4.11 -1.52 -2.20
CA PHE A 244 -4.06 -2.34 -1.00
C PHE A 244 -4.52 -3.75 -1.34
N ALA A 245 -3.72 -4.77 -0.98
CA ALA A 245 -4.02 -6.15 -1.34
C ALA A 245 -3.48 -7.14 -0.31
N PHE A 246 -4.13 -8.31 -0.24
CA PHE A 246 -3.62 -9.44 0.51
C PHE A 246 -2.73 -10.33 -0.33
N TYR A 247 -1.70 -10.87 0.33
CA TYR A 247 -0.75 -11.83 -0.23
C TYR A 247 -0.53 -12.99 0.75
N LEU A 248 -0.03 -14.10 0.22
CA LEU A 248 0.36 -15.30 0.96
C LEU A 248 1.78 -15.72 0.59
N PRO A 249 2.46 -16.53 1.43
CA PRO A 249 3.67 -17.26 1.01
C PRO A 249 3.38 -18.11 -0.24
N ALA A 250 4.31 -18.09 -1.21
CA ALA A 250 4.09 -18.68 -2.54
C ALA A 250 3.79 -20.19 -2.52
N ALA A 251 4.33 -20.94 -1.56
CA ALA A 251 4.12 -22.38 -1.43
C ALA A 251 2.82 -22.77 -0.71
N THR A 252 1.91 -21.80 -0.44
CA THR A 252 0.60 -22.09 0.17
C THR A 252 -0.22 -23.01 -0.73
N PRO A 253 -0.81 -24.12 -0.19
CA PRO A 253 -1.56 -25.08 -0.98
C PRO A 253 -2.71 -24.43 -1.76
N PRO A 254 -2.91 -24.77 -3.05
CA PRO A 254 -3.91 -24.14 -3.92
C PRO A 254 -5.32 -24.12 -3.34
N ALA A 255 -5.76 -25.19 -2.69
CA ALA A 255 -7.10 -25.25 -2.10
C ALA A 255 -7.28 -24.31 -0.90
N ILE A 256 -6.21 -24.00 -0.15
CA ILE A 256 -6.23 -22.97 0.90
C ILE A 256 -6.31 -21.58 0.27
N VAL A 257 -5.51 -21.34 -0.78
CA VAL A 257 -5.54 -20.08 -1.55
C VAL A 257 -6.93 -19.80 -2.08
N GLU A 258 -7.56 -20.80 -2.72
CA GLU A 258 -8.91 -20.68 -3.29
C GLU A 258 -9.96 -20.37 -2.20
N LYS A 259 -9.90 -21.09 -1.07
CA LYS A 259 -10.83 -20.87 0.05
C LYS A 259 -10.69 -19.47 0.64
N LEU A 260 -9.46 -19.01 0.84
CA LEU A 260 -9.17 -17.65 1.29
C LEU A 260 -9.63 -16.59 0.28
N ALA A 261 -9.29 -16.78 -1.00
CA ALA A 261 -9.64 -15.84 -2.07
C ALA A 261 -11.17 -15.67 -2.18
N LYS A 262 -11.91 -16.78 -2.13
CA LYS A 262 -13.39 -16.75 -2.18
C LYS A 262 -14.00 -15.98 -1.02
N GLU A 263 -13.54 -16.22 0.22
CA GLU A 263 -14.10 -15.53 1.39
C GLU A 263 -13.66 -14.05 1.41
N MET A 264 -12.43 -13.74 1.00
CA MET A 264 -11.98 -12.34 0.87
C MET A 264 -12.77 -11.58 -0.20
N HIS A 265 -12.99 -12.18 -1.36
CA HIS A 265 -13.84 -11.57 -2.38
C HIS A 265 -15.21 -11.23 -1.81
N LYS A 266 -15.88 -12.19 -1.17
CA LYS A 266 -17.19 -12.00 -0.54
C LYS A 266 -17.17 -10.92 0.54
N SER A 267 -16.12 -10.89 1.38
CA SER A 267 -15.97 -9.87 2.42
C SER A 267 -15.77 -8.48 1.82
N ILE A 268 -14.83 -8.34 0.86
CA ILE A 268 -14.48 -7.06 0.23
C ILE A 268 -15.70 -6.46 -0.50
N THR A 269 -16.42 -7.30 -1.27
CA THR A 269 -17.58 -6.89 -2.09
C THR A 269 -18.91 -6.94 -1.34
N SER A 270 -18.90 -7.17 -0.02
CA SER A 270 -20.12 -7.05 0.77
C SER A 270 -20.58 -5.58 0.84
N PRO A 271 -21.90 -5.28 0.72
CA PRO A 271 -22.38 -3.90 0.73
C PRO A 271 -21.93 -3.08 1.94
N VAL A 272 -21.73 -3.75 3.08
CA VAL A 272 -21.26 -3.12 4.31
C VAL A 272 -19.79 -2.69 4.19
N ASN A 273 -18.93 -3.57 3.68
CA ASN A 273 -17.50 -3.26 3.54
C ASN A 273 -17.21 -2.39 2.33
N GLU A 274 -17.92 -2.57 1.21
CA GLU A 274 -17.85 -1.63 0.07
C GLU A 274 -18.08 -0.20 0.56
N LYS A 275 -19.18 0.02 1.30
CA LYS A 275 -19.48 1.34 1.86
C LYS A 275 -18.34 1.85 2.77
N LYS A 276 -17.81 1.01 3.68
CA LYS A 276 -16.70 1.42 4.57
C LYS A 276 -15.43 1.76 3.79
N ILE A 277 -15.11 1.00 2.74
CA ILE A 277 -13.93 1.22 1.90
C ILE A 277 -14.10 2.49 1.06
N GLU A 278 -15.27 2.71 0.46
CA GLU A 278 -15.61 3.94 -0.26
C GLU A 278 -15.63 5.16 0.66
N GLU A 279 -16.08 4.98 1.91
CA GLU A 279 -16.00 6.03 2.92
C GLU A 279 -14.56 6.44 3.25
N LEU A 280 -13.54 5.62 2.98
CA LEU A 280 -12.14 6.02 3.02
C LEU A 280 -11.69 6.77 1.74
N GLY A 281 -12.57 6.95 0.76
CA GLY A 281 -12.24 7.57 -0.53
C GLY A 281 -11.56 6.62 -1.51
N LEU A 282 -11.56 5.33 -1.23
CA LEU A 282 -10.93 4.30 -2.04
C LEU A 282 -11.91 3.74 -3.09
N ILE A 283 -11.36 3.15 -4.14
CA ILE A 283 -12.12 2.44 -5.18
C ILE A 283 -12.06 0.95 -4.86
N VAL A 284 -13.20 0.37 -4.52
CA VAL A 284 -13.30 -1.06 -4.19
C VAL A 284 -12.99 -1.92 -5.40
N SER A 285 -12.32 -3.06 -5.20
CA SER A 285 -11.99 -4.00 -6.27
C SER A 285 -12.56 -5.40 -6.01
N GLY A 286 -12.04 -6.13 -5.06
CA GLY A 286 -12.41 -7.53 -4.79
C GLY A 286 -11.83 -8.55 -5.78
N LEU A 287 -10.98 -8.15 -6.74
CA LEU A 287 -10.34 -9.08 -7.68
C LEU A 287 -9.42 -10.07 -6.96
N THR A 288 -9.44 -11.32 -7.41
CA THR A 288 -8.64 -12.42 -6.83
C THR A 288 -7.99 -13.26 -7.93
N GLY A 289 -7.09 -14.17 -7.54
CA GLY A 289 -6.53 -15.19 -8.44
C GLY A 289 -5.86 -14.62 -9.70
N PRO A 290 -6.08 -15.25 -10.89
CA PRO A 290 -5.41 -14.86 -12.12
C PRO A 290 -5.67 -13.41 -12.56
N GLU A 291 -6.84 -12.86 -12.27
CA GLU A 291 -7.19 -11.48 -12.66
C GLU A 291 -6.39 -10.47 -11.87
N PHE A 292 -6.28 -10.67 -10.56
CA PHE A 292 -5.43 -9.81 -9.73
C PHE A 292 -3.95 -10.00 -10.07
N LYS A 293 -3.51 -11.23 -10.36
CA LYS A 293 -2.13 -11.49 -10.79
C LYS A 293 -1.75 -10.72 -12.05
N LYS A 294 -2.65 -10.60 -13.04
CA LYS A 294 -2.41 -9.79 -14.25
C LYS A 294 -2.16 -8.33 -13.93
N ILE A 295 -2.90 -7.76 -12.97
CA ILE A 295 -2.67 -6.39 -12.52
C ILE A 295 -1.29 -6.27 -11.88
N VAL A 296 -0.94 -7.19 -10.99
CA VAL A 296 0.37 -7.21 -10.32
C VAL A 296 1.52 -7.27 -11.32
N ASP A 297 1.44 -8.17 -12.32
CA ASP A 297 2.48 -8.31 -13.34
C ASP A 297 2.61 -7.06 -14.22
N ARG A 298 1.49 -6.48 -14.65
CA ARG A 298 1.46 -5.21 -15.42
C ARG A 298 2.06 -4.06 -14.60
N ASP A 299 1.61 -3.90 -13.37
CA ASP A 299 2.00 -2.75 -12.54
C ASP A 299 3.46 -2.85 -12.10
N TYR A 300 3.99 -4.06 -11.91
CA TYR A 300 5.42 -4.27 -11.66
C TYR A 300 6.29 -3.67 -12.76
N GLU A 301 5.98 -3.98 -14.03
CA GLU A 301 6.72 -3.44 -15.17
C GLU A 301 6.51 -1.94 -15.35
N MET A 302 5.28 -1.47 -15.14
CA MET A 302 4.92 -0.07 -15.28
C MET A 302 5.64 0.80 -14.25
N TRP A 303 5.63 0.42 -12.96
CA TRP A 303 6.40 1.12 -11.93
C TRP A 303 7.91 1.08 -12.18
N GLY A 304 8.44 -0.04 -12.66
CA GLY A 304 9.83 -0.12 -13.09
C GLY A 304 10.18 0.89 -14.18
N ASN A 305 9.29 1.11 -15.16
CA ASN A 305 9.46 2.10 -16.20
C ASN A 305 9.43 3.53 -15.64
N VAL A 306 8.46 3.87 -14.79
CA VAL A 306 8.35 5.19 -14.13
C VAL A 306 9.64 5.51 -13.35
N ILE A 307 10.11 4.56 -12.54
CA ILE A 307 11.31 4.74 -11.71
C ILE A 307 12.56 4.96 -12.58
N ARG A 308 12.74 4.16 -13.64
CA ARG A 308 13.88 4.30 -14.55
C ARG A 308 13.83 5.60 -15.36
N ALA A 309 12.67 5.94 -15.94
CA ALA A 309 12.49 7.15 -16.73
C ALA A 309 12.70 8.42 -15.88
N GLY A 310 12.20 8.41 -14.65
CA GLY A 310 12.40 9.48 -13.69
C GLY A 310 13.79 9.51 -13.05
N GLN A 311 14.67 8.54 -13.33
CA GLN A 311 15.97 8.37 -12.67
C GLN A 311 15.87 8.43 -11.13
N ILE A 312 14.73 7.94 -10.61
CA ILE A 312 14.41 8.04 -9.18
C ILE A 312 15.34 7.10 -8.41
N LYS A 313 16.06 7.66 -7.44
CA LYS A 313 17.02 6.95 -6.60
C LYS A 313 16.68 7.14 -5.12
N LEU A 314 17.12 6.20 -4.31
CA LEU A 314 17.15 6.43 -2.86
C LEU A 314 18.30 7.40 -2.57
N GLU A 315 18.01 8.47 -1.84
CA GLU A 315 19.06 9.33 -1.28
C GLU A 315 19.85 8.50 -0.26
N GLN A 316 21.18 8.58 -0.36
CA GLN A 316 22.13 7.85 0.52
C GLN A 316 22.24 8.53 1.88
#